data_3ca71ef02078f7d636eae62a70f7d37e
#
_entry.id   3ca71ef02078f7d636eae62a70f7d37e
#
_cell.length_a   1.000
_cell.length_b   1.000
_cell.length_c   1.000
_cell.angle_alpha   90.00
_cell.angle_beta   90.00
_cell.angle_gamma   90.00
#
_symmetry.space_group_name_H-M   'P 1'
#
loop_
_entity.id
_entity.type
_entity.pdbx_description
1 polymer ?
#
loop_
_entity_poly.entity_id
_entity_poly.type
_entity_poly.pdbx_seq_one_letter_code
_entity_poly.pdbx_strand_id
1 'polypeptide(L)'
;RKVLELGISQISGGSRTSVGGYAETELPDHNSAQFDVSDTRTLDEVVNWLLELGYIPSFCTACYREGRTGDRFMSLVKSGQIANCCGPNALMTLKEYLEDYASEDTRQKGLKLILKETDRIPNPKIREIAIRNLKAIAAGQRDFRF
;
A
#
# COMPACT_ATOMS: atom_id res chain seq x y z
N ARG A 1 -12.34 8.49 7.71
CA ARG A 1 -12.82 8.83 6.36
C ARG A 1 -12.66 10.33 6.08
N LYS A 2 -13.30 11.22 6.83
CA LYS A 2 -13.25 12.69 6.60
C LYS A 2 -11.81 13.23 6.48
N VAL A 3 -10.88 12.72 7.28
CA VAL A 3 -9.47 13.14 7.30
C VAL A 3 -8.75 12.75 6.00
N LEU A 4 -9.02 11.55 5.47
CA LEU A 4 -8.49 11.11 4.17
C LEU A 4 -9.03 11.97 3.01
N GLU A 5 -10.29 12.38 3.08
CA GLU A 5 -10.92 13.27 2.10
C GLU A 5 -10.30 14.69 2.09
N LEU A 6 -9.62 15.11 3.17
CA LEU A 6 -8.85 16.34 3.24
C LEU A 6 -7.46 16.27 2.56
N GLY A 7 -7.11 15.12 1.98
CA GLY A 7 -5.86 14.94 1.23
C GLY A 7 -4.69 14.40 2.04
N ILE A 8 -4.92 13.81 3.21
CA ILE A 8 -3.87 13.10 3.93
C ILE A 8 -3.51 11.85 3.13
N SER A 9 -2.22 11.73 2.75
CA SER A 9 -1.69 10.70 1.89
C SER A 9 -0.83 9.66 2.61
N GLN A 10 -0.51 9.88 3.89
CA GLN A 10 0.28 8.94 4.69
C GLN A 10 -0.40 8.65 6.02
N ILE A 11 -0.45 7.39 6.37
CA ILE A 11 -0.96 6.91 7.67
C ILE A 11 -0.02 5.86 8.22
N SER A 12 0.15 5.85 9.55
CA SER A 12 0.78 4.74 10.26
C SER A 12 -0.29 3.72 10.64
N GLY A 13 -0.06 2.46 10.32
CA GLY A 13 -0.96 1.37 10.68
C GLY A 13 -0.20 0.24 11.35
N GLY A 14 -0.82 -0.43 12.32
CA GLY A 14 -0.23 -1.55 13.04
C GLY A 14 0.95 -1.18 13.92
N SER A 15 1.04 0.09 14.37
CA SER A 15 2.17 0.56 15.18
C SER A 15 2.17 -0.07 16.57
N ARG A 16 3.35 -0.53 17.03
CA ARG A 16 3.60 -1.04 18.37
C ARG A 16 4.71 -0.23 19.04
N THR A 17 4.51 0.18 20.28
CA THR A 17 5.44 1.06 21.02
C THR A 17 6.12 0.36 22.19
N SER A 18 5.75 -0.88 22.49
CA SER A 18 6.45 -1.74 23.45
C SER A 18 7.74 -2.31 22.86
N VAL A 19 8.73 -2.53 23.70
CA VAL A 19 9.98 -3.20 23.27
C VAL A 19 9.67 -4.63 22.84
N GLY A 20 10.05 -4.99 21.62
CA GLY A 20 9.75 -6.32 21.04
C GLY A 20 8.29 -6.51 20.60
N GLY A 21 7.42 -5.50 20.72
CA GLY A 21 5.97 -5.60 20.52
C GLY A 21 5.52 -6.10 19.14
N TYR A 22 6.37 -6.06 18.12
CA TYR A 22 6.05 -6.62 16.80
C TYR A 22 6.20 -8.15 16.73
N ALA A 23 6.92 -8.76 17.68
CA ALA A 23 7.09 -10.20 17.76
C ALA A 23 6.05 -10.86 18.68
N GLU A 24 5.28 -10.09 19.44
CA GLU A 24 4.27 -10.57 20.38
C GLU A 24 2.93 -10.76 19.67
N THR A 25 2.28 -11.90 19.92
CA THR A 25 0.95 -12.21 19.38
C THR A 25 -0.17 -11.62 20.24
N GLU A 26 0.12 -11.30 21.50
CA GLU A 26 -0.84 -10.71 22.43
C GLU A 26 -0.74 -9.19 22.47
N LEU A 27 -1.80 -8.52 22.89
CA LEU A 27 -1.78 -7.07 23.10
C LEU A 27 -0.74 -6.75 24.18
N PRO A 28 0.20 -5.81 23.92
CA PRO A 28 1.23 -5.47 24.87
C PRO A 28 0.60 -4.90 26.15
N ASP A 29 1.20 -5.26 27.29
CA ASP A 29 0.86 -4.62 28.57
C ASP A 29 1.08 -3.10 28.42
N HIS A 30 0.06 -2.30 28.76
CA HIS A 30 0.12 -0.83 28.73
C HIS A 30 1.34 -0.26 29.49
N ASN A 31 1.86 -0.98 30.47
CA ASN A 31 3.04 -0.56 31.23
C ASN A 31 4.37 -0.72 30.49
N SER A 32 4.42 -1.48 29.41
CA SER A 32 5.64 -1.71 28.61
C SER A 32 5.75 -0.77 27.40
N ALA A 33 4.69 -0.03 27.08
CA ALA A 33 4.66 0.90 25.97
C ALA A 33 5.48 2.18 26.28
N GLN A 34 6.29 2.64 25.33
CA GLN A 34 7.05 3.89 25.46
C GLN A 34 6.12 5.13 25.36
N PHE A 35 5.01 5.00 24.66
CA PHE A 35 3.93 6.00 24.54
C PHE A 35 2.66 5.32 24.05
N ASP A 36 1.51 5.90 24.37
CA ASP A 36 0.22 5.37 23.94
C ASP A 36 -0.01 5.60 22.45
N VAL A 37 -0.53 4.55 21.79
CA VAL A 37 -1.04 4.64 20.42
C VAL A 37 -2.55 4.47 20.48
N SER A 38 -3.28 5.44 19.98
CA SER A 38 -4.75 5.43 20.00
C SER A 38 -5.37 4.39 19.07
N ASP A 39 -4.64 3.99 18.03
CA ASP A 39 -5.08 2.98 17.06
C ASP A 39 -4.32 1.67 17.30
N THR A 40 -5.01 0.68 17.86
CA THR A 40 -4.46 -0.63 18.21
C THR A 40 -4.70 -1.69 17.13
N ARG A 41 -5.33 -1.32 16.01
CA ARG A 41 -5.60 -2.24 14.91
C ARG A 41 -4.31 -2.81 14.33
N THR A 42 -4.39 -4.04 13.87
CA THR A 42 -3.32 -4.68 13.09
C THR A 42 -3.17 -4.00 11.73
N LEU A 43 -2.06 -4.23 11.05
CA LEU A 43 -1.86 -3.71 9.68
C LEU A 43 -2.94 -4.23 8.73
N ASP A 44 -3.32 -5.50 8.83
CA ASP A 44 -4.37 -6.08 7.98
C ASP A 44 -5.74 -5.43 8.19
N GLU A 45 -6.11 -5.16 9.43
CA GLU A 45 -7.36 -4.44 9.74
C GLU A 45 -7.36 -3.01 9.18
N VAL A 46 -6.22 -2.32 9.22
CA VAL A 46 -6.09 -0.98 8.62
C VAL A 46 -6.17 -1.04 7.11
N VAL A 47 -5.49 -2.00 6.48
CA VAL A 47 -5.56 -2.24 5.03
C VAL A 47 -7.00 -2.57 4.61
N ASN A 48 -7.65 -3.52 5.30
CA ASN A 48 -9.03 -3.89 5.05
C ASN A 48 -9.98 -2.68 5.08
N TRP A 49 -9.88 -1.88 6.13
CA TRP A 49 -10.66 -0.64 6.27
C TRP A 49 -10.42 0.36 5.14
N LEU A 50 -9.17 0.54 4.68
CA LEU A 50 -8.86 1.40 3.52
C LEU A 50 -9.50 0.88 2.24
N LEU A 51 -9.43 -0.43 2.00
CA LEU A 51 -10.04 -1.07 0.83
C LEU A 51 -11.57 -0.92 0.83
N GLU A 52 -12.23 -1.03 1.99
CA GLU A 52 -13.68 -0.78 2.14
C GLU A 52 -14.04 0.68 1.78
N LEU A 53 -13.19 1.62 2.11
CA LEU A 53 -13.36 3.02 1.74
C LEU A 53 -13.02 3.32 0.27
N GLY A 54 -12.49 2.35 -0.47
CA GLY A 54 -12.07 2.48 -1.87
C GLY A 54 -10.70 3.12 -2.07
N TYR A 55 -9.86 3.15 -1.03
CA TYR A 55 -8.48 3.61 -1.11
C TYR A 55 -7.52 2.45 -1.37
N ILE A 56 -6.51 2.69 -2.21
CA ILE A 56 -5.40 1.75 -2.46
C ILE A 56 -4.24 2.12 -1.53
N PRO A 57 -3.92 1.31 -0.50
CA PRO A 57 -2.68 1.50 0.25
C PRO A 57 -1.49 1.14 -0.64
N SER A 58 -0.45 1.99 -0.64
CA SER A 58 0.76 1.79 -1.42
C SER A 58 1.94 1.49 -0.50
N PHE A 59 2.60 0.37 -0.73
CA PHE A 59 3.85 -0.01 -0.06
C PHE A 59 5.08 0.26 -0.95
N CYS A 60 4.91 1.06 -2.01
CA CYS A 60 5.95 1.32 -3.00
C CYS A 60 7.10 2.17 -2.42
N THR A 61 8.33 1.69 -2.58
CA THR A 61 9.58 2.38 -2.23
C THR A 61 10.44 2.73 -3.45
N ALA A 62 9.92 2.58 -4.67
CA ALA A 62 10.67 2.73 -5.92
C ALA A 62 11.38 4.08 -6.03
N CYS A 63 10.74 5.19 -5.64
CA CYS A 63 11.36 6.52 -5.72
C CYS A 63 12.62 6.63 -4.87
N TYR A 64 12.63 6.07 -3.66
CA TYR A 64 13.83 6.06 -2.81
C TYR A 64 14.94 5.20 -3.42
N ARG A 65 14.60 4.02 -3.93
CA ARG A 65 15.54 3.07 -4.55
C ARG A 65 16.18 3.62 -5.83
N GLU A 66 15.43 4.42 -6.59
CA GLU A 66 15.87 5.04 -7.85
C GLU A 66 16.44 6.46 -7.66
N GLY A 67 16.63 6.92 -6.43
CA GLY A 67 17.12 8.27 -6.13
C GLY A 67 16.20 9.40 -6.63
N ARG A 68 14.90 9.12 -6.78
CA ARG A 68 13.88 10.09 -7.16
C ARG A 68 13.32 10.79 -5.93
N THR A 69 14.11 11.69 -5.34
CA THR A 69 13.75 12.45 -4.13
C THR A 69 13.89 13.95 -4.37
N GLY A 70 13.39 14.79 -3.46
CA GLY A 70 13.50 16.25 -3.54
C GLY A 70 12.97 16.80 -4.87
N ASP A 71 13.74 17.68 -5.49
CA ASP A 71 13.33 18.37 -6.74
C ASP A 71 13.09 17.42 -7.91
N ARG A 72 13.84 16.31 -7.96
CA ARG A 72 13.64 15.28 -9.00
C ARG A 72 12.27 14.62 -8.85
N PHE A 73 11.84 14.31 -7.65
CA PHE A 73 10.49 13.81 -7.39
C PHE A 73 9.42 14.86 -7.70
N MET A 74 9.63 16.11 -7.26
CA MET A 74 8.70 17.21 -7.52
C MET A 74 8.52 17.51 -9.00
N SER A 75 9.57 17.32 -9.82
CA SER A 75 9.48 17.44 -11.28
C SER A 75 8.53 16.40 -11.88
N LEU A 76 8.59 15.14 -11.41
CA LEU A 76 7.67 14.08 -11.84
C LEU A 76 6.21 14.36 -11.41
N VAL A 77 6.01 14.95 -10.25
CA VAL A 77 4.69 15.36 -9.76
C VAL A 77 4.12 16.48 -10.65
N LYS A 78 4.90 17.53 -10.87
CA LYS A 78 4.48 18.71 -11.66
C LYS A 78 4.19 18.37 -13.12
N SER A 79 4.92 17.44 -13.71
CA SER A 79 4.70 16.98 -15.11
C SER A 79 3.53 15.99 -15.23
N GLY A 80 2.97 15.50 -14.14
CA GLY A 80 1.94 14.46 -14.12
C GLY A 80 2.47 13.05 -14.42
N GLN A 81 3.75 12.87 -14.67
CA GLN A 81 4.33 11.55 -14.95
C GLN A 81 4.23 10.57 -13.76
N ILE A 82 4.08 11.11 -12.56
CA ILE A 82 3.84 10.30 -11.36
C ILE A 82 2.62 9.37 -11.50
N ALA A 83 1.61 9.75 -12.27
CA ALA A 83 0.43 8.92 -12.52
C ALA A 83 0.76 7.64 -13.29
N ASN A 84 1.82 7.64 -14.10
CA ASN A 84 2.24 6.48 -14.89
C ASN A 84 3.07 5.46 -14.10
N CYS A 85 3.54 5.80 -12.91
CA CYS A 85 4.30 4.88 -12.05
C CYS A 85 3.63 4.66 -10.69
N CYS A 86 3.16 5.71 -10.00
CA CYS A 86 2.63 5.58 -8.63
C CYS A 86 1.35 4.75 -8.56
N GLY A 87 0.40 4.95 -9.47
CA GLY A 87 -0.82 4.15 -9.52
C GLY A 87 -0.52 2.67 -9.77
N PRO A 88 0.13 2.31 -10.89
CA PRO A 88 0.51 0.93 -11.17
C PRO A 88 1.38 0.28 -10.08
N ASN A 89 2.36 1.01 -9.53
CA ASN A 89 3.18 0.49 -8.42
C ASN A 89 2.37 0.24 -7.15
N ALA A 90 1.39 1.09 -6.84
CA ALA A 90 0.50 0.87 -5.71
C ALA A 90 -0.31 -0.43 -5.87
N LEU A 91 -0.85 -0.68 -7.08
CA LEU A 91 -1.59 -1.91 -7.37
C LEU A 91 -0.70 -3.16 -7.24
N MET A 92 0.54 -3.10 -7.74
CA MET A 92 1.48 -4.23 -7.66
C MET A 92 1.92 -4.50 -6.22
N THR A 93 2.30 -3.49 -5.46
CA THR A 93 2.70 -3.67 -4.05
C THR A 93 1.54 -4.08 -3.16
N LEU A 94 0.31 -3.59 -3.43
CA LEU A 94 -0.88 -4.12 -2.77
C LEU A 94 -1.09 -5.60 -3.12
N LYS A 95 -0.95 -5.99 -4.40
CA LYS A 95 -1.09 -7.39 -4.81
C LYS A 95 -0.09 -8.30 -4.10
N GLU A 96 1.17 -7.88 -3.96
CA GLU A 96 2.19 -8.61 -3.20
C GLU A 96 1.75 -8.78 -1.73
N TYR A 97 1.29 -7.70 -1.08
CA TYR A 97 0.76 -7.77 0.29
C TYR A 97 -0.41 -8.75 0.41
N LEU A 98 -1.34 -8.74 -0.55
CA LEU A 98 -2.51 -9.64 -0.55
C LEU A 98 -2.13 -11.11 -0.68
N GLU A 99 -1.05 -11.43 -1.39
CA GLU A 99 -0.58 -12.81 -1.55
C GLU A 99 0.20 -13.31 -0.32
N ASP A 100 0.95 -12.42 0.34
CA ASP A 100 1.91 -12.83 1.35
C ASP A 100 1.40 -12.70 2.80
N TYR A 101 0.49 -11.75 3.06
CA TYR A 101 0.19 -11.34 4.45
C TYR A 101 -1.30 -11.17 4.77
N ALA A 102 -2.14 -10.95 3.76
CA ALA A 102 -3.51 -10.56 4.01
C ALA A 102 -4.39 -11.73 4.47
N SER A 103 -5.35 -11.44 5.34
CA SER A 103 -6.49 -12.33 5.60
C SER A 103 -7.33 -12.53 4.33
N GLU A 104 -8.10 -13.61 4.28
CA GLU A 104 -8.92 -13.93 3.09
C GLU A 104 -9.94 -12.82 2.78
N ASP A 105 -10.55 -12.20 3.78
CA ASP A 105 -11.48 -11.08 3.59
C ASP A 105 -10.78 -9.87 2.97
N THR A 106 -9.63 -9.47 3.50
CA THR A 106 -8.80 -8.38 2.96
C THR A 106 -8.36 -8.69 1.54
N ARG A 107 -7.94 -9.93 1.28
CA ARG A 107 -7.52 -10.40 -0.04
C ARG A 107 -8.62 -10.27 -1.08
N GLN A 108 -9.82 -10.73 -0.79
CA GLN A 108 -10.95 -10.63 -1.71
C GLN A 108 -11.35 -9.18 -2.03
N LYS A 109 -11.40 -8.31 -1.02
CA LYS A 109 -11.67 -6.88 -1.19
C LYS A 109 -10.59 -6.21 -2.05
N GLY A 110 -9.34 -6.49 -1.74
CA GLY A 110 -8.20 -5.94 -2.48
C GLY A 110 -8.17 -6.38 -3.94
N LEU A 111 -8.41 -7.64 -4.24
CA LEU A 111 -8.46 -8.16 -5.62
C LEU A 111 -9.55 -7.47 -6.45
N LYS A 112 -10.74 -7.27 -5.90
CA LYS A 112 -11.82 -6.53 -6.59
C LYS A 112 -11.41 -5.09 -6.91
N LEU A 113 -10.76 -4.42 -5.96
CA LEU A 113 -10.34 -3.04 -6.14
C LEU A 113 -9.18 -2.93 -7.14
N ILE A 114 -8.21 -3.85 -7.10
CA ILE A 114 -7.11 -3.95 -8.08
C ILE A 114 -7.65 -4.08 -9.50
N LEU A 115 -8.60 -4.98 -9.75
CA LEU A 115 -9.20 -5.13 -11.06
C LEU A 115 -9.83 -3.83 -11.55
N LYS A 116 -10.67 -3.21 -10.74
CA LYS A 116 -11.33 -1.94 -11.05
C LYS A 116 -10.34 -0.82 -11.37
N GLU A 117 -9.30 -0.67 -10.57
CA GLU A 117 -8.33 0.41 -10.73
C GLU A 117 -7.31 0.13 -11.86
N THR A 118 -7.03 -1.13 -12.17
CA THR A 118 -6.21 -1.50 -13.33
C THR A 118 -6.86 -1.05 -14.63
N ASP A 119 -8.17 -1.17 -14.77
CA ASP A 119 -8.91 -0.71 -15.96
C ASP A 119 -8.88 0.81 -16.11
N ARG A 120 -8.65 1.54 -15.04
CA ARG A 120 -8.56 3.01 -15.02
C ARG A 120 -7.18 3.55 -15.38
N ILE A 121 -6.16 2.72 -15.55
CA ILE A 121 -4.82 3.17 -15.96
C ILE A 121 -4.94 3.78 -17.37
N PRO A 122 -4.64 5.09 -17.54
CA PRO A 122 -4.95 5.78 -18.80
C PRO A 122 -4.10 5.30 -19.98
N ASN A 123 -2.82 5.01 -19.73
CA ASN A 123 -1.89 4.57 -20.75
C ASN A 123 -2.05 3.07 -21.02
N PRO A 124 -2.45 2.66 -22.26
CA PRO A 124 -2.68 1.25 -22.57
C PRO A 124 -1.45 0.36 -22.42
N LYS A 125 -0.26 0.87 -22.77
CA LYS A 125 1.00 0.13 -22.63
C LYS A 125 1.35 -0.12 -21.16
N ILE A 126 1.19 0.91 -20.32
CA ILE A 126 1.39 0.79 -18.87
C ILE A 126 0.38 -0.20 -18.27
N ARG A 127 -0.88 -0.14 -18.69
CA ARG A 127 -1.94 -1.07 -18.26
C ARG A 127 -1.60 -2.51 -18.61
N GLU A 128 -1.15 -2.77 -19.84
CA GLU A 128 -0.74 -4.12 -20.27
C GLU A 128 0.41 -4.67 -19.43
N ILE A 129 1.45 -3.84 -19.20
CA ILE A 129 2.57 -4.21 -18.33
C ILE A 129 2.09 -4.49 -16.90
N ALA A 130 1.23 -3.63 -16.33
CA ALA A 130 0.66 -3.82 -15.00
C ALA A 130 -0.11 -5.15 -14.90
N ILE A 131 -0.97 -5.46 -15.88
CA ILE A 131 -1.72 -6.73 -15.92
C ILE A 131 -0.78 -7.93 -15.95
N ARG A 132 0.25 -7.88 -16.79
CA ARG A 132 1.26 -8.95 -16.87
C ARG A 132 1.96 -9.14 -15.52
N ASN A 133 2.39 -8.05 -14.89
CA ASN A 133 3.09 -8.09 -13.61
C ASN A 133 2.18 -8.59 -12.47
N LEU A 134 0.91 -8.16 -12.43
CA LEU A 134 -0.07 -8.65 -11.46
C LEU A 134 -0.28 -10.18 -11.57
N LYS A 135 -0.28 -10.72 -12.79
CA LYS A 135 -0.33 -12.18 -13.02
C LYS A 135 0.95 -12.87 -12.54
N ALA A 136 2.11 -12.27 -12.79
CA ALA A 136 3.40 -12.79 -12.34
C ALA A 136 3.51 -12.79 -10.80
N ILE A 137 2.98 -11.76 -10.12
CA ILE A 137 2.89 -11.72 -8.66
C ILE A 137 2.02 -12.85 -8.13
N ALA A 138 0.87 -13.11 -8.75
CA ALA A 138 0.01 -14.25 -8.39
C ALA A 138 0.71 -15.60 -8.58
N ALA A 139 1.69 -15.68 -9.50
CA ALA A 139 2.55 -16.85 -9.73
C ALA A 139 3.80 -16.90 -8.83
N GLY A 140 3.91 -16.00 -7.83
CA GLY A 140 4.99 -16.01 -6.84
C GLY A 140 6.16 -15.07 -7.12
N GLN A 141 6.16 -14.33 -8.23
CA GLN A 141 7.18 -13.30 -8.48
C GLN A 141 6.93 -12.05 -7.64
N ARG A 142 7.99 -11.29 -7.36
CA ARG A 142 7.97 -10.09 -6.49
C ARG A 142 8.85 -9.00 -7.05
N ASP A 143 8.73 -7.80 -6.45
CA ASP A 143 9.60 -6.64 -6.67
C ASP A 143 9.47 -6.01 -8.07
N PHE A 144 8.25 -5.99 -8.61
CA PHE A 144 7.96 -5.23 -9.82
C PHE A 144 7.83 -3.74 -9.54
N ARG A 145 8.36 -2.91 -10.44
CA ARG A 145 8.23 -1.45 -10.38
C ARG A 145 8.33 -0.80 -11.75
N PHE A 146 7.74 0.38 -11.86
CA PHE A 146 7.89 1.33 -12.97
C PHE A 146 8.89 2.42 -12.63
#